data_73648a4a4cadb6dc4426d536842fbf60
#
_entry.id   73648a4a4cadb6dc4426d536842fbf60
#
_cell.length_a   1.000
_cell.length_b   1.000
_cell.length_c   1.000
_cell.angle_alpha   90.00
_cell.angle_beta   90.00
_cell.angle_gamma   90.00
#
_symmetry.space_group_name_H-M   'P 1'
#
loop_
_entity.id
_entity.type
_entity.pdbx_description
1 polymer ?
#
loop_
_entity_poly.entity_id
_entity_poly.type
_entity_poly.pdbx_seq_one_letter_code
_entity_poly.pdbx_strand_id
1 'polypeptide(L)'
;MKLKQILLCGLMVLCCAPLGAQTSKEEMFATPEKTGGVYWAYPLDFAPQTKAPKGYKPFYISHYGRHGSRYLIGDRDYKWLVDLFEEAHRAHALTGLGEDTYRRLLKVWEEAEGHGGDLTPLGVRQHRGIAERMYASFPEVFKGNPFISARSTVVLRCAMSMVAFGDRLKELNPDLRISYEASEKYMDYLNSVSYTHL
;
A
#
# COMPACT_ATOMS: atom_id res chain seq x y z
N MET A 1 0.06 -32.79 46.50
CA MET A 1 -0.10 -31.64 45.59
C MET A 1 -1.55 -31.26 45.55
N LYS A 2 -1.91 -30.01 45.86
CA LYS A 2 -3.32 -29.60 45.92
C LYS A 2 -3.84 -29.40 44.48
N LEU A 3 -5.07 -29.82 44.22
CA LEU A 3 -5.73 -29.77 42.90
C LEU A 3 -5.54 -28.41 42.18
N LYS A 4 -5.51 -27.28 42.92
CA LYS A 4 -5.21 -25.96 42.43
C LYS A 4 -3.79 -25.82 41.81
N GLN A 5 -2.81 -26.51 42.31
CA GLN A 5 -1.43 -26.48 41.77
C GLN A 5 -1.34 -27.31 40.48
N ILE A 6 -2.08 -28.41 40.37
CA ILE A 6 -2.15 -29.23 39.17
C ILE A 6 -2.88 -28.44 38.05
N LEU A 7 -3.97 -27.75 38.37
CA LEU A 7 -4.68 -26.87 37.43
C LEU A 7 -3.82 -25.70 36.96
N LEU A 8 -3.06 -25.07 37.85
CA LEU A 8 -2.17 -23.96 37.50
C LEU A 8 -1.01 -24.41 36.60
N CYS A 9 -0.39 -25.58 36.91
CA CYS A 9 0.62 -26.15 36.02
C CYS A 9 0.06 -26.58 34.67
N GLY A 10 -1.14 -27.14 34.61
CA GLY A 10 -1.84 -27.48 33.37
C GLY A 10 -2.12 -26.25 32.52
N LEU A 11 -2.53 -25.12 33.13
CA LEU A 11 -2.76 -23.86 32.43
C LEU A 11 -1.46 -23.24 31.92
N MET A 12 -0.35 -23.32 32.66
CA MET A 12 0.97 -22.87 32.18
C MET A 12 1.48 -23.69 31.01
N VAL A 13 1.28 -25.01 31.00
CA VAL A 13 1.69 -25.86 29.88
C VAL A 13 0.86 -25.53 28.60
N LEU A 14 -0.42 -25.17 28.73
CA LEU A 14 -1.24 -24.75 27.61
C LEU A 14 -0.79 -23.41 27.03
N CYS A 15 -0.25 -22.50 27.86
CA CYS A 15 0.32 -21.23 27.40
C CYS A 15 1.69 -21.38 26.73
N CYS A 16 2.36 -22.51 26.92
CA CYS A 16 3.65 -22.83 26.28
C CYS A 16 3.49 -23.65 24.99
N ALA A 17 2.26 -23.82 24.47
CA ALA A 17 2.11 -24.33 23.11
C ALA A 17 2.95 -23.44 22.17
N PRO A 18 3.84 -23.99 21.32
CA PRO A 18 4.61 -23.16 20.40
C PRO A 18 3.62 -22.43 19.54
N LEU A 19 3.47 -21.13 19.77
CA LEU A 19 2.97 -20.21 18.78
C LEU A 19 3.93 -20.39 17.61
N GLY A 20 3.51 -21.13 16.58
CA GLY A 20 4.29 -21.27 15.36
C GLY A 20 4.57 -19.87 14.87
N ALA A 21 5.74 -19.34 15.25
CA ALA A 21 6.22 -18.12 14.66
C ALA A 21 6.29 -18.41 13.16
N GLN A 22 5.51 -17.68 12.37
CA GLN A 22 5.63 -17.72 10.92
C GLN A 22 7.11 -17.72 10.60
N THR A 23 7.58 -18.73 9.89
CA THR A 23 8.97 -18.77 9.49
C THR A 23 9.11 -17.77 8.35
N SER A 24 9.48 -16.53 8.69
CA SER A 24 9.73 -15.44 7.72
C SER A 24 10.54 -15.91 6.52
N LYS A 25 11.42 -16.89 6.74
CA LYS A 25 12.24 -17.51 5.70
C LYS A 25 11.38 -18.25 4.65
N GLU A 26 10.43 -19.08 5.09
CA GLU A 26 9.56 -19.83 4.16
C GLU A 26 8.65 -18.90 3.37
N GLU A 27 8.11 -17.86 4.02
CA GLU A 27 7.30 -16.84 3.34
C GLU A 27 8.13 -16.03 2.33
N MET A 28 9.37 -15.69 2.67
CA MET A 28 10.30 -15.00 1.74
C MET A 28 10.63 -15.84 0.52
N PHE A 29 10.79 -17.15 0.67
CA PHE A 29 11.03 -18.04 -0.47
C PHE A 29 9.77 -18.26 -1.32
N ALA A 30 8.60 -18.32 -0.68
CA ALA A 30 7.32 -18.49 -1.37
C ALA A 30 6.89 -17.23 -2.15
N THR A 31 7.20 -16.04 -1.62
CA THR A 31 6.83 -14.75 -2.21
C THR A 31 7.97 -13.75 -2.00
N PRO A 32 9.04 -13.81 -2.83
CA PRO A 32 10.23 -12.96 -2.67
C PRO A 32 9.93 -11.46 -2.68
N GLU A 33 8.87 -11.03 -3.38
CA GLU A 33 8.45 -9.63 -3.48
C GLU A 33 8.09 -9.02 -2.12
N LYS A 34 7.63 -9.84 -1.16
CA LYS A 34 7.34 -9.39 0.21
C LYS A 34 8.59 -8.88 0.95
N THR A 35 9.79 -9.30 0.53
CA THR A 35 11.04 -8.80 1.09
C THR A 35 11.28 -7.32 0.80
N GLY A 36 10.61 -6.79 -0.22
CA GLY A 36 10.64 -5.36 -0.57
C GLY A 36 10.03 -4.45 0.51
N GLY A 37 9.34 -4.99 1.53
CA GLY A 37 8.75 -4.23 2.62
C GLY A 37 7.83 -3.11 2.09
N VAL A 38 8.19 -1.86 2.34
CA VAL A 38 7.43 -0.68 1.88
C VAL A 38 7.36 -0.50 0.37
N TYR A 39 8.22 -1.18 -0.37
CA TYR A 39 8.23 -1.17 -1.85
C TYR A 39 7.38 -2.28 -2.45
N TRP A 40 6.87 -3.21 -1.63
CA TRP A 40 5.92 -4.19 -2.12
C TRP A 40 4.61 -3.50 -2.52
N ALA A 41 4.18 -3.75 -3.76
CA ALA A 41 2.98 -3.13 -4.28
C ALA A 41 1.72 -3.62 -3.53
N TYR A 42 0.82 -2.69 -3.23
CA TYR A 42 -0.49 -3.04 -2.66
C TYR A 42 -1.23 -3.98 -3.62
N PRO A 43 -1.63 -5.17 -3.17
CA PRO A 43 -2.26 -6.17 -4.04
C PRO A 43 -3.60 -5.65 -4.57
N LEU A 44 -4.01 -6.15 -5.74
CA LEU A 44 -5.31 -5.82 -6.33
C LEU A 44 -6.38 -6.87 -5.97
N ASP A 45 -5.93 -8.09 -5.61
CA ASP A 45 -6.80 -9.21 -5.25
C ASP A 45 -6.95 -9.28 -3.72
N PHE A 46 -8.19 -9.28 -3.27
CA PHE A 46 -8.52 -9.35 -1.85
C PHE A 46 -9.63 -10.35 -1.61
N ALA A 47 -9.58 -11.02 -0.46
CA ALA A 47 -10.70 -11.79 0.04
C ALA A 47 -11.93 -10.88 0.26
N PRO A 48 -13.14 -11.39 0.02
CA PRO A 48 -14.36 -10.65 0.33
C PRO A 48 -14.39 -10.22 1.79
N GLN A 49 -14.97 -9.04 2.05
CA GLN A 49 -15.18 -8.55 3.39
C GLN A 49 -16.15 -9.44 4.16
N THR A 50 -15.93 -9.61 5.45
CA THR A 50 -16.86 -10.31 6.32
C THR A 50 -18.19 -9.55 6.41
N LYS A 51 -19.31 -10.29 6.42
CA LYS A 51 -20.63 -9.67 6.57
C LYS A 51 -20.77 -9.03 7.94
N ALA A 52 -21.53 -7.93 8.00
CA ALA A 52 -21.89 -7.32 9.27
C ALA A 52 -22.62 -8.32 10.19
N PRO A 53 -22.39 -8.28 11.52
CA PRO A 53 -23.13 -9.10 12.46
C PRO A 53 -24.64 -8.86 12.34
N LYS A 54 -25.45 -9.89 12.71
CA LYS A 54 -26.92 -9.78 12.68
C LYS A 54 -27.40 -8.58 13.53
N GLY A 55 -28.23 -7.74 12.95
CA GLY A 55 -28.79 -6.56 13.61
C GLY A 55 -27.95 -5.28 13.44
N TYR A 56 -26.77 -5.36 12.82
CA TYR A 56 -25.92 -4.20 12.52
C TYR A 56 -25.97 -3.83 11.04
N LYS A 57 -25.93 -2.53 10.77
CA LYS A 57 -25.84 -1.99 9.41
C LYS A 57 -24.77 -0.91 9.37
N PRO A 58 -23.90 -0.88 8.35
CA PRO A 58 -22.96 0.22 8.17
C PRO A 58 -23.72 1.52 7.87
N PHE A 59 -23.35 2.60 8.53
CA PHE A 59 -23.95 3.92 8.33
C PHE A 59 -22.92 5.02 8.09
N TYR A 60 -21.64 4.73 8.35
CA TYR A 60 -20.54 5.66 8.20
C TYR A 60 -19.24 4.90 7.86
N ILE A 61 -18.40 5.51 7.03
CA ILE A 61 -17.07 5.02 6.73
C ILE A 61 -16.04 6.10 7.05
N SER A 62 -15.05 5.76 7.88
CA SER A 62 -13.83 6.52 8.02
C SER A 62 -12.70 5.73 7.36
N HIS A 63 -12.06 6.33 6.37
CA HIS A 63 -10.98 5.71 5.62
C HIS A 63 -9.69 6.52 5.76
N TYR A 64 -8.63 5.86 6.17
CA TYR A 64 -7.28 6.40 6.16
C TYR A 64 -6.41 5.51 5.29
N GLY A 65 -5.77 6.10 4.29
CA GLY A 65 -4.96 5.38 3.32
C GLY A 65 -3.59 6.01 3.12
N ARG A 66 -2.61 5.20 2.74
CA ARG A 66 -1.34 5.66 2.22
C ARG A 66 -1.51 6.00 0.73
N HIS A 67 -0.64 6.87 0.17
CA HIS A 67 -0.57 7.03 -1.29
C HIS A 67 -0.34 5.68 -2.00
N GLY A 68 -0.77 5.56 -3.24
CA GLY A 68 -0.55 4.39 -4.10
C GLY A 68 0.92 4.17 -4.44
N SER A 69 1.20 3.14 -5.22
CA SER A 69 2.55 2.89 -5.73
C SER A 69 3.11 4.13 -6.43
N ARG A 70 4.35 4.46 -6.14
CA ARG A 70 5.06 5.62 -6.67
C ARG A 70 6.40 5.22 -7.25
N TYR A 71 6.95 6.07 -8.09
CA TYR A 71 8.36 5.98 -8.48
C TYR A 71 9.29 6.19 -7.26
N LEU A 72 10.54 5.78 -7.34
CA LEU A 72 11.54 6.08 -6.30
C LEU A 72 11.61 7.59 -6.09
N ILE A 73 12.14 8.02 -4.93
CA ILE A 73 12.05 9.43 -4.52
C ILE A 73 12.76 10.37 -5.49
N GLY A 74 13.85 9.93 -6.07
CA GLY A 74 14.61 10.74 -7.01
C GLY A 74 15.23 9.92 -8.13
N ASP A 75 15.51 10.57 -9.23
CA ASP A 75 16.14 9.98 -10.42
C ASP A 75 17.48 9.34 -10.08
N ARG A 76 18.22 9.90 -9.13
CA ARG A 76 19.50 9.35 -8.66
C ARG A 76 19.35 7.94 -8.07
N ASP A 77 18.17 7.60 -7.52
CA ASP A 77 17.91 6.29 -6.94
C ASP A 77 17.83 5.18 -8.01
N TYR A 78 17.58 5.56 -9.25
CA TYR A 78 17.65 4.69 -10.43
C TYR A 78 19.02 4.79 -11.12
N LYS A 79 19.46 6.02 -11.36
CA LYS A 79 20.57 6.36 -12.26
C LYS A 79 21.89 5.75 -11.82
N TRP A 80 22.19 5.70 -10.52
CA TRP A 80 23.44 5.11 -10.04
C TRP A 80 23.58 3.63 -10.42
N LEU A 81 22.47 2.88 -10.43
CA LEU A 81 22.49 1.47 -10.81
C LEU A 81 22.63 1.32 -12.34
N VAL A 82 21.93 2.16 -13.09
CA VAL A 82 22.06 2.20 -14.55
C VAL A 82 23.51 2.51 -14.95
N ASP A 83 24.14 3.51 -14.34
CA ASP A 83 25.52 3.92 -14.63
C ASP A 83 26.52 2.79 -14.31
N LEU A 84 26.31 2.09 -13.19
CA LEU A 84 27.15 0.95 -12.81
C LEU A 84 27.07 -0.18 -13.87
N PHE A 85 25.87 -0.53 -14.32
CA PHE A 85 25.70 -1.53 -15.34
C PHE A 85 26.20 -1.08 -16.71
N GLU A 86 26.07 0.18 -17.04
CA GLU A 86 26.61 0.76 -18.28
C GLU A 86 28.14 0.70 -18.31
N GLU A 87 28.80 1.01 -17.20
CA GLU A 87 30.25 0.89 -17.08
C GLU A 87 30.70 -0.56 -17.24
N ALA A 88 30.06 -1.49 -16.54
CA ALA A 88 30.35 -2.92 -16.65
C ALA A 88 30.08 -3.47 -18.06
N HIS A 89 29.05 -3.02 -18.73
CA HIS A 89 28.74 -3.36 -20.13
C HIS A 89 29.84 -2.89 -21.07
N ARG A 90 30.28 -1.61 -20.97
CA ARG A 90 31.37 -1.08 -21.78
C ARG A 90 32.71 -1.80 -21.55
N ALA A 91 32.93 -2.27 -20.33
CA ALA A 91 34.10 -3.06 -19.97
C ALA A 91 34.01 -4.54 -20.37
N HIS A 92 32.91 -4.98 -21.02
CA HIS A 92 32.62 -6.39 -21.32
C HIS A 92 32.69 -7.32 -20.09
N ALA A 93 32.33 -6.81 -18.90
CA ALA A 93 32.41 -7.51 -17.64
C ALA A 93 31.08 -8.15 -17.20
N LEU A 94 30.03 -8.01 -17.98
CA LEU A 94 28.71 -8.58 -17.69
C LEU A 94 28.61 -10.04 -18.18
N THR A 95 27.98 -10.87 -17.37
CA THR A 95 27.52 -12.21 -17.81
C THR A 95 26.26 -12.07 -18.69
N GLY A 96 25.83 -13.16 -19.34
CA GLY A 96 24.56 -13.13 -20.10
C GLY A 96 23.34 -12.67 -19.26
N LEU A 97 23.28 -13.04 -17.98
CA LEU A 97 22.26 -12.54 -17.05
C LEU A 97 22.46 -11.05 -16.76
N GLY A 98 23.72 -10.60 -16.62
CA GLY A 98 24.04 -9.18 -16.42
C GLY A 98 23.56 -8.33 -17.60
N GLU A 99 23.79 -8.78 -18.82
CA GLU A 99 23.32 -8.09 -20.05
C GLU A 99 21.79 -8.02 -20.11
N ASP A 100 21.09 -9.10 -19.75
CA ASP A 100 19.62 -9.09 -19.70
C ASP A 100 19.12 -8.10 -18.62
N THR A 101 19.76 -8.10 -17.45
CA THR A 101 19.45 -7.16 -16.36
C THR A 101 19.66 -5.71 -16.80
N TYR A 102 20.79 -5.42 -17.46
CA TYR A 102 21.09 -4.06 -17.96
C TYR A 102 20.01 -3.58 -18.94
N ARG A 103 19.62 -4.41 -19.91
CA ARG A 103 18.54 -4.06 -20.86
C ARG A 103 17.20 -3.75 -20.16
N ARG A 104 16.88 -4.49 -19.09
CA ARG A 104 15.67 -4.24 -18.28
C ARG A 104 15.79 -2.95 -17.48
N LEU A 105 16.95 -2.67 -16.91
CA LEU A 105 17.23 -1.41 -16.20
C LEU A 105 17.05 -0.20 -17.09
N LEU A 106 17.53 -0.27 -18.33
CA LEU A 106 17.33 0.83 -19.30
C LEU A 106 15.86 1.11 -19.55
N LYS A 107 15.01 0.07 -19.68
CA LYS A 107 13.56 0.25 -19.84
C LYS A 107 12.91 0.87 -18.60
N VAL A 108 13.35 0.45 -17.41
CA VAL A 108 12.86 1.03 -16.15
C VAL A 108 13.26 2.50 -16.06
N TRP A 109 14.49 2.83 -16.45
CA TRP A 109 14.97 4.20 -16.46
C TRP A 109 14.21 5.08 -17.46
N GLU A 110 14.00 4.60 -18.68
CA GLU A 110 13.22 5.29 -19.71
C GLU A 110 11.80 5.67 -19.22
N GLU A 111 11.16 4.77 -18.44
CA GLU A 111 9.85 5.07 -17.84
C GLU A 111 9.95 6.00 -16.63
N ALA A 112 11.02 5.90 -15.83
CA ALA A 112 11.10 6.56 -14.51
C ALA A 112 11.75 7.95 -14.56
N GLU A 113 12.49 8.27 -15.62
CA GLU A 113 13.22 9.54 -15.74
C GLU A 113 12.29 10.75 -15.64
N GLY A 114 12.60 11.66 -14.71
CA GLY A 114 11.78 12.85 -14.45
C GLY A 114 10.55 12.62 -13.59
N HIS A 115 10.27 11.37 -13.18
CA HIS A 115 9.10 11.01 -12.35
C HIS A 115 9.45 10.80 -10.87
N GLY A 116 10.57 11.30 -10.39
CA GLY A 116 11.00 11.09 -9.01
C GLY A 116 9.92 11.44 -7.98
N GLY A 117 9.44 10.42 -7.25
CA GLY A 117 8.43 10.55 -6.20
C GLY A 117 6.97 10.67 -6.67
N ASP A 118 6.72 10.67 -7.97
CA ASP A 118 5.36 10.76 -8.52
C ASP A 118 4.55 9.47 -8.32
N LEU A 119 3.23 9.61 -8.33
CA LEU A 119 2.30 8.48 -8.31
C LEU A 119 2.38 7.73 -9.65
N THR A 120 2.58 6.41 -9.59
CA THR A 120 2.58 5.61 -10.82
C THR A 120 1.16 5.34 -11.35
N PRO A 121 1.01 4.96 -12.64
CA PRO A 121 -0.26 4.47 -13.16
C PRO A 121 -0.82 3.27 -12.37
N LEU A 122 0.06 2.43 -11.82
CA LEU A 122 -0.34 1.36 -10.90
C LEU A 122 -0.95 1.93 -9.62
N GLY A 123 -0.35 2.98 -9.04
CA GLY A 123 -0.86 3.66 -7.84
C GLY A 123 -2.27 4.22 -8.05
N VAL A 124 -2.54 4.81 -9.22
CA VAL A 124 -3.88 5.25 -9.60
C VAL A 124 -4.87 4.07 -9.62
N ARG A 125 -4.52 2.97 -10.31
CA ARG A 125 -5.37 1.77 -10.36
C ARG A 125 -5.64 1.17 -8.97
N GLN A 126 -4.65 1.18 -8.08
CA GLN A 126 -4.81 0.71 -6.70
C GLN A 126 -5.90 1.50 -5.95
N HIS A 127 -5.87 2.82 -6.00
CA HIS A 127 -6.88 3.67 -5.36
C HIS A 127 -8.26 3.54 -5.99
N ARG A 128 -8.34 3.44 -7.30
CA ARG A 128 -9.61 3.15 -7.99
C ARG A 128 -10.19 1.80 -7.56
N GLY A 129 -9.36 0.76 -7.47
CA GLY A 129 -9.78 -0.57 -7.00
C GLY A 129 -10.20 -0.59 -5.53
N ILE A 130 -9.56 0.22 -4.66
CA ILE A 130 -10.00 0.39 -3.26
C ILE A 130 -11.40 1.02 -3.23
N ALA A 131 -11.64 2.07 -4.01
CA ALA A 131 -12.95 2.72 -4.10
C ALA A 131 -14.04 1.75 -4.57
N GLU A 132 -13.77 0.95 -5.60
CA GLU A 132 -14.69 -0.07 -6.12
C GLU A 132 -15.07 -1.10 -5.05
N ARG A 133 -14.08 -1.65 -4.35
CA ARG A 133 -14.32 -2.65 -3.30
C ARG A 133 -15.08 -2.04 -2.13
N MET A 134 -14.76 -0.82 -1.74
CA MET A 134 -15.46 -0.11 -0.66
C MET A 134 -16.92 0.14 -1.05
N TYR A 135 -17.17 0.62 -2.25
CA TYR A 135 -18.51 0.88 -2.77
C TYR A 135 -19.34 -0.42 -2.85
N ALA A 136 -18.74 -1.51 -3.34
CA ALA A 136 -19.40 -2.82 -3.44
C ALA A 136 -19.66 -3.46 -2.07
N SER A 137 -18.76 -3.25 -1.10
CA SER A 137 -18.90 -3.85 0.24
C SER A 137 -19.89 -3.11 1.15
N PHE A 138 -20.09 -1.81 0.94
CA PHE A 138 -20.92 -0.96 1.82
C PHE A 138 -21.87 -0.07 1.01
N PRO A 139 -22.68 -0.63 0.11
CA PRO A 139 -23.51 0.17 -0.81
C PRO A 139 -24.51 1.07 -0.09
N GLU A 140 -24.97 0.70 1.12
CA GLU A 140 -25.93 1.50 1.88
C GLU A 140 -25.35 2.83 2.36
N VAL A 141 -24.05 2.94 2.58
CA VAL A 141 -23.40 4.19 3.00
C VAL A 141 -23.31 5.18 1.84
N PHE A 142 -23.33 4.69 0.61
CA PHE A 142 -23.24 5.49 -0.62
C PHE A 142 -24.59 5.80 -1.28
N LYS A 143 -25.72 5.36 -0.66
CA LYS A 143 -27.04 5.65 -1.20
C LYS A 143 -27.44 7.10 -1.02
N GLY A 144 -28.21 7.63 -2.00
CA GLY A 144 -28.69 9.00 -1.99
C GLY A 144 -27.58 9.98 -2.39
N ASN A 145 -27.51 11.09 -1.69
CA ASN A 145 -26.58 12.17 -1.95
C ASN A 145 -25.66 12.44 -0.73
N PRO A 146 -24.87 11.43 -0.28
CA PRO A 146 -23.99 11.63 0.86
C PRO A 146 -22.87 12.60 0.55
N PHE A 147 -22.41 13.31 1.59
CA PHE A 147 -21.25 14.19 1.51
C PHE A 147 -19.99 13.44 1.98
N ILE A 148 -18.94 13.51 1.17
CA ILE A 148 -17.62 12.93 1.45
C ILE A 148 -16.63 14.07 1.63
N SER A 149 -15.99 14.15 2.79
CA SER A 149 -14.86 15.05 3.04
C SER A 149 -13.57 14.27 2.82
N ALA A 150 -12.88 14.55 1.72
CA ALA A 150 -11.61 13.93 1.37
C ALA A 150 -10.46 14.91 1.67
N ARG A 151 -9.48 14.45 2.45
CA ARG A 151 -8.34 15.26 2.87
C ARG A 151 -7.04 14.56 2.58
N SER A 152 -6.03 15.33 2.20
CA SER A 152 -4.70 14.85 1.90
C SER A 152 -3.63 15.76 2.47
N THR A 153 -2.41 15.25 2.57
CA THR A 153 -1.21 16.06 2.70
C THR A 153 -1.01 16.89 1.44
N VAL A 154 -0.14 17.91 1.50
CA VAL A 154 0.24 18.73 0.33
C VAL A 154 1.16 17.99 -0.65
N VAL A 155 1.58 16.78 -0.32
CA VAL A 155 2.44 15.96 -1.18
C VAL A 155 1.64 15.51 -2.41
N LEU A 156 2.12 15.85 -3.61
CA LEU A 156 1.38 15.66 -4.87
C LEU A 156 0.84 14.24 -5.05
N ARG A 157 1.67 13.21 -4.84
CA ARG A 157 1.23 11.81 -4.96
C ARG A 157 0.10 11.43 -3.99
N CYS A 158 0.04 12.07 -2.80
CA CYS A 158 -1.03 11.84 -1.85
C CYS A 158 -2.33 12.49 -2.32
N ALA A 159 -2.26 13.74 -2.81
CA ALA A 159 -3.39 14.44 -3.38
C ALA A 159 -3.94 13.70 -4.61
N MET A 160 -3.08 13.25 -5.51
CA MET A 160 -3.47 12.47 -6.69
C MET A 160 -4.09 11.12 -6.34
N SER A 161 -3.61 10.47 -5.27
CA SER A 161 -4.20 9.23 -4.75
C SER A 161 -5.62 9.47 -4.21
N MET A 162 -5.82 10.55 -3.46
CA MET A 162 -7.13 10.98 -2.96
C MET A 162 -8.10 11.26 -4.11
N VAL A 163 -7.64 11.97 -5.14
CA VAL A 163 -8.46 12.28 -6.33
C VAL A 163 -8.82 11.01 -7.08
N ALA A 164 -7.85 10.12 -7.35
CA ALA A 164 -8.11 8.86 -8.05
C ALA A 164 -9.16 7.98 -7.33
N PHE A 165 -9.12 7.96 -6.00
CA PHE A 165 -10.12 7.28 -5.18
C PHE A 165 -11.50 7.93 -5.28
N GLY A 166 -11.57 9.24 -5.09
CA GLY A 166 -12.85 9.97 -5.09
C GLY A 166 -13.49 10.04 -6.46
N ASP A 167 -12.72 10.23 -7.53
CA ASP A 167 -13.21 10.21 -8.92
C ASP A 167 -13.85 8.86 -9.25
N ARG A 168 -13.22 7.76 -8.80
CA ARG A 168 -13.82 6.44 -9.00
C ARG A 168 -15.14 6.27 -8.25
N LEU A 169 -15.24 6.76 -7.03
CA LEU A 169 -16.52 6.79 -6.31
C LEU A 169 -17.58 7.62 -7.07
N LYS A 170 -17.18 8.75 -7.62
CA LYS A 170 -18.05 9.65 -8.40
C LYS A 170 -18.51 9.02 -9.71
N GLU A 171 -17.68 8.23 -10.38
CA GLU A 171 -18.07 7.42 -11.55
C GLU A 171 -19.10 6.34 -11.17
N LEU A 172 -18.95 5.70 -9.99
CA LEU A 172 -19.88 4.67 -9.51
C LEU A 172 -21.22 5.25 -9.03
N ASN A 173 -21.19 6.45 -8.47
CA ASN A 173 -22.39 7.19 -8.06
C ASN A 173 -22.22 8.71 -8.34
N PRO A 174 -22.74 9.22 -9.46
CA PRO A 174 -22.64 10.62 -9.84
C PRO A 174 -23.28 11.60 -8.85
N ASP A 175 -24.20 11.15 -7.98
CA ASP A 175 -24.89 12.01 -7.02
C ASP A 175 -24.05 12.30 -5.77
N LEU A 176 -22.93 11.60 -5.57
CA LEU A 176 -22.02 11.85 -4.44
C LEU A 176 -21.49 13.30 -4.48
N ARG A 177 -21.49 13.96 -3.34
CA ARG A 177 -20.85 15.25 -3.15
C ARG A 177 -19.50 15.06 -2.46
N ILE A 178 -18.41 15.34 -3.18
CA ILE A 178 -17.06 15.15 -2.66
C ILE A 178 -16.37 16.50 -2.57
N SER A 179 -15.85 16.84 -1.40
CA SER A 179 -14.93 17.97 -1.19
C SER A 179 -13.51 17.44 -1.07
N TYR A 180 -12.61 17.96 -1.88
CA TYR A 180 -11.18 17.62 -1.84
C TYR A 180 -10.41 18.78 -1.21
N GLU A 181 -9.54 18.46 -0.27
CA GLU A 181 -8.66 19.43 0.37
C GLU A 181 -7.26 18.83 0.58
N ALA A 182 -6.24 19.51 0.06
CA ALA A 182 -4.85 19.24 0.36
C ALA A 182 -4.27 20.50 1.03
N SER A 183 -3.94 20.42 2.33
CA SER A 183 -3.61 21.59 3.13
C SER A 183 -2.53 21.29 4.15
N GLU A 184 -1.64 22.25 4.39
CA GLU A 184 -0.67 22.25 5.50
C GLU A 184 -1.36 22.05 6.85
N LYS A 185 -2.58 22.53 7.01
CA LYS A 185 -3.40 22.41 8.22
C LYS A 185 -3.52 20.96 8.73
N TYR A 186 -3.43 19.98 7.83
CA TYR A 186 -3.62 18.57 8.17
C TYR A 186 -2.33 17.77 8.20
N MET A 187 -1.18 18.39 7.94
CA MET A 187 0.10 17.69 7.88
C MET A 187 0.44 16.99 9.20
N ASP A 188 0.15 17.58 10.34
CA ASP A 188 0.42 16.99 11.66
C ASP A 188 -0.35 15.69 11.92
N TYR A 189 -1.52 15.51 11.29
CA TYR A 189 -2.34 14.31 11.45
C TYR A 189 -2.09 13.28 10.35
N LEU A 190 -1.83 13.75 9.12
CA LEU A 190 -1.78 12.91 7.95
C LEU A 190 -0.37 12.46 7.60
N ASN A 191 0.65 13.13 8.14
CA ASN A 191 2.06 12.82 7.87
C ASN A 191 2.74 12.11 9.05
N SER A 192 2.03 11.24 9.74
CA SER A 192 2.47 10.60 10.99
C SER A 192 3.74 9.73 10.87
N VAL A 193 4.17 9.38 9.66
CA VAL A 193 5.34 8.51 9.44
C VAL A 193 6.66 9.24 9.66
N SER A 194 6.70 10.57 9.62
CA SER A 194 7.95 11.34 9.74
C SER A 194 8.45 11.54 11.17
N TYR A 195 7.64 11.30 12.18
CA TYR A 195 7.97 11.60 13.56
C TYR A 195 8.26 10.40 14.45
N THR A 196 8.18 9.19 13.93
CA THR A 196 8.49 7.96 14.69
C THR A 196 9.96 7.58 14.71
N HIS A 197 10.85 8.42 14.16
CA HIS A 197 12.30 8.21 14.12
C HIS A 197 13.11 9.36 14.71
N LEU A 198 12.53 10.10 15.68
CA LEU A 198 13.26 11.03 16.51
C LEU A 198 13.52 10.42 17.89
#